data_6e67dfa38f4c94e2586d614cfc53b07c
#
_entry.id   6e67dfa38f4c94e2586d614cfc53b07c
#
_cell.length_a   1.000
_cell.length_b   1.000
_cell.length_c   1.000
_cell.angle_alpha   90.00
_cell.angle_beta   90.00
_cell.angle_gamma   90.00
#
_symmetry.space_group_name_H-M   'P 1'
#
loop_
_entity.id
_entity.type
_entity.pdbx_description
1 polymer ?
#
loop_
_entity_poly.entity_id
_entity_poly.type
_entity_poly.pdbx_seq_one_letter_code
_entity_poly.pdbx_strand_id
1 'polypeptide(L)'
;MSPAMPNPTQHTQQTQLDQVTERVERLLVRHLELQRTNALLTEQLALLTHERDSLKSRLGAARARVDALLERLPETSSSDAMKETV
;
A
#
# COMPACT_ATOMS: atom_id res chain seq x y z
N MET A 1 -20.47 -5.76 -65.53
CA MET A 1 -20.78 -5.69 -64.07
C MET A 1 -19.73 -4.92 -63.38
N SER A 2 -20.01 -3.77 -62.94
CA SER A 2 -19.08 -3.03 -62.13
C SER A 2 -19.00 -3.68 -60.72
N PRO A 3 -17.81 -3.93 -60.21
CA PRO A 3 -17.68 -4.44 -58.85
C PRO A 3 -18.35 -3.45 -57.89
N ALA A 4 -19.11 -3.96 -56.99
CA ALA A 4 -19.75 -3.13 -55.98
C ALA A 4 -18.67 -2.41 -55.17
N MET A 5 -18.53 -1.12 -55.40
CA MET A 5 -17.68 -0.30 -54.54
C MET A 5 -18.26 -0.26 -53.14
N PRO A 6 -17.44 -0.42 -52.11
CA PRO A 6 -17.97 -0.29 -50.77
C PRO A 6 -18.58 1.10 -50.60
N ASN A 7 -19.79 1.14 -50.08
CA ASN A 7 -20.52 2.36 -49.79
C ASN A 7 -19.67 3.21 -48.83
N PRO A 8 -19.42 4.50 -49.11
CA PRO A 8 -18.68 5.37 -48.19
C PRO A 8 -19.21 5.34 -46.76
N THR A 9 -20.51 5.19 -46.60
CA THR A 9 -21.16 5.07 -45.29
C THR A 9 -20.72 3.80 -44.57
N GLN A 10 -20.66 2.66 -45.30
CA GLN A 10 -20.21 1.39 -44.73
C GLN A 10 -18.73 1.43 -44.33
N HIS A 11 -17.90 2.07 -45.15
CA HIS A 11 -16.48 2.26 -44.85
C HIS A 11 -16.30 3.13 -43.61
N THR A 12 -17.06 4.20 -43.46
CA THR A 12 -17.05 5.06 -42.29
C THR A 12 -17.49 4.32 -41.03
N GLN A 13 -18.57 3.53 -41.15
CA GLN A 13 -19.06 2.71 -40.04
C GLN A 13 -18.03 1.68 -39.61
N GLN A 14 -17.38 1.02 -40.56
CA GLN A 14 -16.34 0.04 -40.27
C GLN A 14 -15.14 0.69 -39.54
N THR A 15 -14.72 1.86 -40.01
CA THR A 15 -13.65 2.63 -39.37
C THR A 15 -14.04 3.02 -37.95
N GLN A 16 -15.26 3.46 -37.72
CA GLN A 16 -15.76 3.81 -36.38
C GLN A 16 -15.81 2.59 -35.49
N LEU A 17 -16.23 1.43 -35.97
CA LEU A 17 -16.24 0.18 -35.21
C LEU A 17 -14.81 -0.24 -34.84
N ASP A 18 -13.89 -0.13 -35.78
CA ASP A 18 -12.47 -0.44 -35.53
C ASP A 18 -11.89 0.47 -34.46
N GLN A 19 -12.21 1.76 -34.49
CA GLN A 19 -11.79 2.72 -33.48
C GLN A 19 -12.37 2.39 -32.10
N VAL A 20 -13.65 2.04 -32.05
CA VAL A 20 -14.30 1.64 -30.78
C VAL A 20 -13.68 0.37 -30.24
N THR A 21 -13.43 -0.62 -31.09
CA THR A 21 -12.78 -1.88 -30.72
C THR A 21 -11.39 -1.60 -30.14
N GLU A 22 -10.63 -0.74 -30.79
CA GLU A 22 -9.30 -0.35 -30.33
C GLU A 22 -9.33 0.33 -28.96
N ARG A 23 -10.29 1.22 -28.75
CA ARG A 23 -10.49 1.89 -27.46
C ARG A 23 -10.89 0.91 -26.37
N VAL A 24 -11.76 -0.03 -26.69
CA VAL A 24 -12.18 -1.07 -25.75
C VAL A 24 -10.99 -1.94 -25.36
N GLU A 25 -10.18 -2.35 -26.33
CA GLU A 25 -8.96 -3.13 -26.05
C GLU A 25 -7.99 -2.38 -25.13
N ARG A 26 -7.77 -1.10 -25.38
CA ARG A 26 -6.93 -0.25 -24.53
C ARG A 26 -7.49 -0.13 -23.12
N LEU A 27 -8.79 0.03 -23.01
CA LEU A 27 -9.46 0.10 -21.70
C LEU A 27 -9.34 -1.20 -20.94
N LEU A 28 -9.46 -2.34 -21.61
CA LEU A 28 -9.30 -3.65 -21.00
C LEU A 28 -7.86 -3.85 -20.48
N VAL A 29 -6.87 -3.50 -21.29
CA VAL A 29 -5.46 -3.58 -20.89
C VAL A 29 -5.21 -2.69 -19.68
N ARG A 30 -5.70 -1.46 -19.71
CA ARG A 30 -5.56 -0.52 -18.61
C ARG A 30 -6.25 -1.01 -17.35
N HIS A 31 -7.42 -1.59 -17.50
CA HIS A 31 -8.15 -2.17 -16.37
C HIS A 31 -7.37 -3.31 -15.71
N LEU A 32 -6.79 -4.20 -16.51
CA LEU A 32 -5.94 -5.29 -16.00
C LEU A 32 -4.71 -4.75 -15.28
N GLU A 33 -4.07 -3.72 -15.83
CA GLU A 33 -2.93 -3.07 -15.18
C GLU A 33 -3.31 -2.44 -13.85
N LEU A 34 -4.45 -1.77 -13.80
CA LEU A 34 -4.97 -1.17 -12.56
C LEU A 34 -5.32 -2.24 -11.52
N GLN A 35 -5.90 -3.35 -11.95
CA GLN A 35 -6.19 -4.47 -11.05
C GLN A 35 -4.91 -5.04 -10.45
N ARG A 36 -3.86 -5.23 -11.26
CA ARG A 36 -2.55 -5.70 -10.78
C ARG A 36 -1.92 -4.72 -9.80
N THR A 37 -1.93 -3.44 -10.14
CA THR A 37 -1.40 -2.38 -9.28
C THR A 37 -2.17 -2.34 -7.96
N ASN A 38 -3.49 -2.46 -8.02
CA ASN A 38 -4.34 -2.47 -6.84
C ASN A 38 -4.04 -3.66 -5.92
N ALA A 39 -3.89 -4.85 -6.51
CA ALA A 39 -3.53 -6.05 -5.76
C ALA A 39 -2.15 -5.90 -5.09
N LEU A 40 -1.19 -5.35 -5.82
CA LEU A 40 0.16 -5.10 -5.31
C LEU A 40 0.16 -4.09 -4.17
N LEU A 41 -0.58 -2.98 -4.33
CA LEU A 41 -0.71 -1.97 -3.30
C LEU A 41 -1.40 -2.51 -2.04
N THR A 42 -2.41 -3.34 -2.20
CA THR A 42 -3.09 -4.00 -1.08
C THR A 42 -2.13 -4.90 -0.31
N GLU A 43 -1.30 -5.65 -1.04
CA GLU A 43 -0.27 -6.51 -0.44
C GLU A 43 0.78 -5.67 0.31
N GLN A 44 1.26 -4.59 -0.29
CA GLN A 44 2.22 -3.69 0.34
C GLN A 44 1.64 -3.03 1.60
N LEU A 45 0.38 -2.61 1.55
CA LEU A 45 -0.31 -2.07 2.71
C LEU A 45 -0.40 -3.09 3.85
N ALA A 46 -0.71 -4.34 3.54
CA ALA A 46 -0.77 -5.40 4.53
C ALA A 46 0.59 -5.62 5.20
N LEU A 47 1.66 -5.64 4.41
CA LEU A 47 3.04 -5.78 4.92
C LEU A 47 3.43 -4.60 5.80
N LEU A 48 3.16 -3.37 5.34
CA LEU A 48 3.48 -2.15 6.09
C LEU A 48 2.69 -2.06 7.40
N THR A 49 1.41 -2.45 7.37
CA THR A 49 0.58 -2.51 8.56
C THR A 49 1.14 -3.50 9.57
N HIS A 50 1.56 -4.66 9.10
CA HIS A 50 2.18 -5.68 9.95
C HIS A 50 3.50 -5.18 10.56
N GLU A 51 4.36 -4.54 9.78
CA GLU A 51 5.59 -3.93 10.27
C GLU A 51 5.33 -2.84 11.30
N ARG A 52 4.35 -1.97 11.03
CA ARG A 52 3.94 -0.93 11.96
C ARG A 52 3.48 -1.52 13.30
N ASP A 53 2.64 -2.54 13.25
CA ASP A 53 2.13 -3.18 14.45
C ASP A 53 3.25 -3.86 15.24
N SER A 54 4.18 -4.49 14.55
CA SER A 54 5.37 -5.10 15.14
C SER A 54 6.24 -4.05 15.83
N LEU A 55 6.49 -2.92 15.17
CA LEU A 55 7.26 -1.81 15.74
C LEU A 55 6.57 -1.18 16.94
N LYS A 56 5.25 -1.00 16.88
CA LYS A 56 4.47 -0.50 18.02
C LYS A 56 4.55 -1.44 19.22
N SER A 57 4.48 -2.73 18.97
CA SER A 57 4.61 -3.74 20.02
C SER A 57 5.97 -3.71 20.69
N ARG A 58 7.04 -3.61 19.88
CA ARG A 58 8.41 -3.49 20.39
C ARG A 58 8.62 -2.20 21.17
N LEU A 59 8.10 -1.10 20.66
CA LEU A 59 8.19 0.19 21.32
C LEU A 59 7.45 0.18 22.65
N GLY A 60 6.26 -0.41 22.70
CA GLY A 60 5.51 -0.59 23.94
C GLY A 60 6.26 -1.43 24.96
N ALA A 61 6.87 -2.53 24.54
CA ALA A 61 7.67 -3.38 25.39
C ALA A 61 8.92 -2.64 25.91
N ALA A 62 9.59 -1.90 25.04
CA ALA A 62 10.76 -1.09 25.43
C ALA A 62 10.38 0.00 26.43
N ARG A 63 9.25 0.69 26.21
CA ARG A 63 8.72 1.70 27.15
C ARG A 63 8.41 1.09 28.51
N ALA A 64 7.76 -0.05 28.53
CA ALA A 64 7.43 -0.74 29.76
C ALA A 64 8.69 -1.08 30.56
N ARG A 65 9.77 -1.52 29.89
CA ARG A 65 11.05 -1.81 30.53
C ARG A 65 11.69 -0.55 31.07
N VAL A 66 11.67 0.54 30.30
CA VAL A 66 12.23 1.83 30.74
C VAL A 66 11.44 2.35 31.94
N ASP A 67 10.12 2.29 31.91
CA ASP A 67 9.27 2.73 33.02
C ASP A 67 9.54 1.89 34.27
N ALA A 68 9.69 0.58 34.12
CA ALA A 68 10.07 -0.29 35.26
C ALA A 68 11.42 0.05 35.84
N LEU A 69 12.41 0.35 35.00
CA LEU A 69 13.72 0.80 35.43
C LEU A 69 13.67 2.14 36.13
N LEU A 70 12.89 3.08 35.63
CA LEU A 70 12.72 4.39 36.23
C LEU A 70 12.02 4.31 37.59
N GLU A 71 11.09 3.40 37.75
CA GLU A 71 10.45 3.16 39.05
C GLU A 71 11.46 2.61 40.07
N ARG A 72 12.40 1.80 39.64
CA ARG A 72 13.47 1.26 40.52
C ARG A 72 14.55 2.29 40.83
N LEU A 73 14.87 3.18 39.91
CA LEU A 73 15.94 4.18 40.07
C LEU A 73 15.74 5.10 41.26
N PRO A 74 14.56 5.68 41.54
CA PRO A 74 14.39 6.53 42.70
C PRO A 74 14.70 5.82 44.03
N GLU A 75 14.27 4.57 44.15
CA GLU A 75 14.54 3.76 45.35
C GLU A 75 16.03 3.45 45.49
N THR A 76 16.67 3.02 44.42
CA THR A 76 18.10 2.72 44.37
C THR A 76 18.93 3.97 44.61
N SER A 77 18.57 5.07 43.96
CA SER A 77 19.23 6.37 44.11
C SER A 77 19.08 6.91 45.52
N SER A 78 17.90 6.81 46.09
CA SER A 78 17.57 7.22 47.44
C SER A 78 18.32 6.37 48.47
N SER A 79 18.39 5.06 48.24
CA SER A 79 19.13 4.11 49.08
C SER A 79 20.63 4.37 49.05
N ASP A 80 21.20 4.64 47.87
CA ASP A 80 22.61 4.97 47.71
C ASP A 80 22.97 6.30 48.36
N ALA A 81 22.10 7.31 48.22
CA ALA A 81 22.25 8.61 48.84
C ALA A 81 22.23 8.50 50.38
N MET A 82 21.39 7.66 50.94
CA MET A 82 21.34 7.37 52.36
C MET A 82 22.62 6.67 52.84
N LYS A 83 23.16 5.73 52.06
CA LYS A 83 24.38 5.03 52.37
C LYS A 83 25.61 5.97 52.36
N GLU A 84 25.62 6.93 51.48
CA GLU A 84 26.70 7.93 51.37
C GLU A 84 26.66 8.95 52.51
N THR A 85 25.48 9.26 53.03
CA THR A 85 25.31 10.23 54.10
C THR A 85 25.58 9.64 55.49
N VAL A 86 25.64 8.33 55.57
CA VAL A 86 26.00 7.63 56.80
C VAL A 86 27.50 7.34 56.82
#